data_c938ea5326c7025d572e8774bcd0107e
#
_entry.id   c938ea5326c7025d572e8774bcd0107e
#
_cell.length_a   1.000
_cell.length_b   1.000
_cell.length_c   1.000
_cell.angle_alpha   90.00
_cell.angle_beta   90.00
_cell.angle_gamma   90.00
#
_symmetry.space_group_name_H-M   'P 1'
#
loop_
_entity.id
_entity.type
_entity.pdbx_description
1 polymer ?
#
loop_
_entity_poly.entity_id
_entity_poly.type
_entity_poly.pdbx_seq_one_letter_code
_entity_poly.pdbx_strand_id
1 'polypeptide(L)'
;MNPEYPVYIISKGRWEKRLTSRALEAMRVPYHIVIEPQEYEQYAAVIDPAKIYVLPFSNLGLGSIPARNWVWEHSISIGAERHWILDDNIAWFARLHENKKIKVDSGVCFRVVEDFVNRYVNIAMAGLQYEMFVPAIKKWPPYLLNTRIYSCILLRNDLPYRWRGRYNE
;
A
#
# COMPACT_ATOMS: atom_id res chain seq x y z
N MET A 1 5.76 -9.08 -13.65
CA MET A 1 6.42 -9.43 -12.37
C MET A 1 5.56 -8.82 -11.26
N ASN A 2 5.15 -9.64 -10.30
CA ASN A 2 4.29 -9.21 -9.19
C ASN A 2 5.11 -8.95 -7.93
N PRO A 3 4.58 -8.17 -6.96
CA PRO A 3 5.17 -8.07 -5.64
C PRO A 3 5.29 -9.45 -4.98
N GLU A 4 6.29 -9.60 -4.13
CA GLU A 4 6.54 -10.79 -3.33
C GLU A 4 5.67 -10.77 -2.06
N TYR A 5 5.55 -9.60 -1.47
CA TYR A 5 4.80 -9.40 -0.24
C TYR A 5 3.33 -9.06 -0.51
N PRO A 6 2.42 -9.44 0.39
CA PRO A 6 1.00 -9.17 0.23
C PRO A 6 0.72 -7.67 0.14
N VAL A 7 -0.22 -7.31 -0.74
CA VAL A 7 -0.65 -5.93 -0.97
C VAL A 7 -2.06 -5.74 -0.42
N TYR A 8 -2.21 -4.81 0.51
CA TYR A 8 -3.48 -4.46 1.12
C TYR A 8 -3.88 -3.02 0.77
N ILE A 9 -5.13 -2.83 0.41
CA ILE A 9 -5.75 -1.51 0.23
C ILE A 9 -6.71 -1.30 1.40
N ILE A 10 -6.52 -0.24 2.18
CA ILE A 10 -7.50 0.16 3.19
C ILE A 10 -8.49 1.10 2.53
N SER A 11 -9.78 0.79 2.61
CA SER A 11 -10.81 1.59 1.96
C SER A 11 -12.05 1.75 2.83
N LYS A 12 -12.67 2.93 2.74
CA LYS A 12 -13.95 3.24 3.39
C LYS A 12 -14.76 4.19 2.54
N GLY A 13 -15.99 3.79 2.17
CA GLY A 13 -16.95 4.63 1.45
C GLY A 13 -16.55 4.98 0.01
N ARG A 14 -15.69 4.18 -0.65
CA ARG A 14 -15.14 4.52 -1.98
C ARG A 14 -15.28 3.42 -3.03
N TRP A 15 -16.23 2.53 -2.87
CA TRP A 15 -16.48 1.41 -3.79
C TRP A 15 -16.72 1.86 -5.25
N GLU A 16 -17.37 3.00 -5.48
CA GLU A 16 -17.62 3.50 -6.83
C GLU A 16 -16.33 3.97 -7.53
N LYS A 17 -15.51 4.77 -6.84
CA LYS A 17 -14.27 5.33 -7.40
C LYS A 17 -13.14 4.31 -7.41
N ARG A 18 -12.91 3.63 -6.30
CA ARG A 18 -11.91 2.57 -6.06
C ARG A 18 -10.62 2.73 -6.88
N LEU A 19 -10.01 3.91 -6.87
CA LEU A 19 -8.91 4.28 -7.76
C LEU A 19 -7.73 3.30 -7.66
N THR A 20 -7.29 2.99 -6.45
CA THR A 20 -6.13 2.11 -6.23
C THR A 20 -6.39 0.69 -6.73
N SER A 21 -7.56 0.11 -6.44
CA SER A 21 -7.86 -1.24 -6.92
C SER A 21 -7.94 -1.29 -8.45
N ARG A 22 -8.54 -0.30 -9.10
CA ARG A 22 -8.53 -0.19 -10.57
C ARG A 22 -7.13 -0.07 -11.15
N ALA A 23 -6.26 0.73 -10.50
CA ALA A 23 -4.87 0.86 -10.93
C ALA A 23 -4.12 -0.48 -10.83
N LEU A 24 -4.27 -1.21 -9.71
CA LEU A 24 -3.65 -2.52 -9.53
C LEU A 24 -4.24 -3.59 -10.47
N GLU A 25 -5.54 -3.57 -10.73
CA GLU A 25 -6.19 -4.44 -11.71
C GLU A 25 -5.63 -4.23 -13.12
N ALA A 26 -5.50 -2.97 -13.55
CA ALA A 26 -4.91 -2.63 -14.85
C ALA A 26 -3.45 -3.09 -14.97
N MET A 27 -2.70 -3.06 -13.86
CA MET A 27 -1.32 -3.54 -13.76
C MET A 27 -1.21 -5.05 -13.54
N ARG A 28 -2.32 -5.76 -13.35
CA ARG A 28 -2.39 -7.20 -12.99
C ARG A 28 -1.61 -7.53 -11.71
N VAL A 29 -1.64 -6.61 -10.75
CA VAL A 29 -1.04 -6.80 -9.44
C VAL A 29 -2.07 -7.41 -8.50
N PRO A 30 -1.77 -8.56 -7.87
CA PRO A 30 -2.65 -9.13 -6.85
C PRO A 30 -2.73 -8.22 -5.62
N TYR A 31 -3.93 -8.08 -5.07
CA TYR A 31 -4.19 -7.27 -3.88
C TYR A 31 -5.37 -7.83 -3.10
N HIS A 32 -5.47 -7.42 -1.84
CA HIS A 32 -6.69 -7.54 -1.05
C HIS A 32 -7.17 -6.15 -0.62
N ILE A 33 -8.48 -5.93 -0.67
CA ILE A 33 -9.10 -4.72 -0.15
C ILE A 33 -9.68 -5.00 1.22
N VAL A 34 -9.39 -4.12 2.18
CA VAL A 34 -9.78 -4.25 3.58
C VAL A 34 -10.83 -3.21 3.89
N ILE A 35 -12.01 -3.65 4.28
CA ILE A 35 -13.20 -2.82 4.45
C ILE A 35 -13.91 -3.11 5.77
N GLU A 36 -14.77 -2.19 6.20
CA GLU A 36 -15.65 -2.41 7.35
C GLU A 36 -16.89 -3.26 6.95
N PRO A 37 -17.47 -4.04 7.88
CA PRO A 37 -18.55 -5.00 7.56
C PRO A 37 -19.75 -4.41 6.84
N GLN A 38 -20.16 -3.20 7.21
CA GLN A 38 -21.35 -2.55 6.64
C GLN A 38 -21.20 -2.15 5.16
N GLU A 39 -20.00 -2.23 4.62
CA GLU A 39 -19.70 -1.85 3.22
C GLU A 39 -19.54 -3.07 2.30
N TYR A 40 -19.67 -4.29 2.85
CA TYR A 40 -19.37 -5.52 2.09
C TYR A 40 -20.16 -5.63 0.79
N GLU A 41 -21.46 -5.43 0.83
CA GLU A 41 -22.34 -5.58 -0.33
C GLU A 41 -21.96 -4.62 -1.48
N GLN A 42 -21.61 -3.38 -1.12
CA GLN A 42 -21.22 -2.37 -2.10
C GLN A 42 -19.88 -2.72 -2.77
N TYR A 43 -18.92 -3.20 -1.99
CA TYR A 43 -17.63 -3.61 -2.56
C TYR A 43 -17.74 -4.92 -3.32
N ALA A 44 -18.49 -5.90 -2.84
CA ALA A 44 -18.71 -7.17 -3.52
C ALA A 44 -19.44 -7.04 -4.86
N ALA A 45 -20.23 -5.97 -5.05
CA ALA A 45 -20.85 -5.66 -6.33
C ALA A 45 -19.86 -5.19 -7.41
N VAL A 46 -18.65 -4.75 -7.04
CA VAL A 46 -17.69 -4.13 -7.97
C VAL A 46 -16.27 -4.72 -7.92
N ILE A 47 -15.99 -5.57 -6.94
CA ILE A 47 -14.71 -6.27 -6.74
C ILE A 47 -15.00 -7.74 -6.47
N ASP A 48 -14.17 -8.63 -7.01
CA ASP A 48 -14.22 -10.06 -6.71
C ASP A 48 -14.21 -10.30 -5.20
N PRO A 49 -15.23 -10.95 -4.62
CA PRO A 49 -15.33 -11.23 -3.19
C PRO A 49 -14.08 -11.94 -2.60
N ALA A 50 -13.37 -12.75 -3.41
CA ALA A 50 -12.13 -13.40 -2.99
C ALA A 50 -11.00 -12.43 -2.65
N LYS A 51 -11.10 -11.17 -3.09
CA LYS A 51 -10.12 -10.11 -2.79
C LYS A 51 -10.52 -9.25 -1.60
N ILE A 52 -11.69 -9.49 -0.99
CA ILE A 52 -12.23 -8.65 0.07
C ILE A 52 -11.94 -9.27 1.44
N TYR A 53 -11.26 -8.52 2.29
CA TYR A 53 -11.14 -8.81 3.71
C TYR A 53 -12.04 -7.88 4.52
N VAL A 54 -12.88 -8.47 5.34
CA VAL A 54 -13.83 -7.75 6.21
C VAL A 54 -13.23 -7.61 7.59
N LEU A 55 -13.14 -6.37 8.08
CA LEU A 55 -12.67 -6.07 9.43
C LEU A 55 -13.66 -6.62 10.50
N PRO A 56 -13.19 -7.08 11.65
CA PRO A 56 -14.04 -7.56 12.74
C PRO A 56 -14.68 -6.42 13.56
N PHE A 57 -14.62 -5.18 13.08
CA PHE A 57 -15.12 -3.98 13.75
C PHE A 57 -15.60 -2.96 12.73
N SER A 58 -16.35 -1.97 13.18
CA SER A 58 -16.84 -0.84 12.37
C SER A 58 -16.93 0.45 13.18
N ASN A 59 -16.77 1.59 12.49
CA ASN A 59 -17.04 2.93 13.01
C ASN A 59 -16.41 3.27 14.37
N LEU A 60 -15.17 2.83 14.61
CA LEU A 60 -14.46 3.08 15.88
C LEU A 60 -14.06 4.55 16.10
N GLY A 61 -14.18 5.42 15.09
CA GLY A 61 -13.82 6.83 15.21
C GLY A 61 -12.32 7.13 15.33
N LEU A 62 -11.46 6.13 15.07
CA LEU A 62 -10.01 6.23 15.20
C LEU A 62 -9.29 6.33 13.85
N GLY A 63 -10.00 6.80 12.82
CA GLY A 63 -9.46 6.89 11.46
C GLY A 63 -9.04 5.52 10.90
N SER A 64 -7.97 5.49 10.13
CA SER A 64 -7.45 4.27 9.50
C SER A 64 -6.59 3.38 10.42
N ILE A 65 -6.29 3.83 11.65
CA ILE A 65 -5.37 3.13 12.55
C ILE A 65 -5.80 1.70 12.87
N PRO A 66 -7.05 1.42 13.28
CA PRO A 66 -7.47 0.06 13.57
C PRO A 66 -7.32 -0.86 12.35
N ALA A 67 -7.68 -0.39 11.16
CA ALA A 67 -7.55 -1.16 9.93
C ALA A 67 -6.07 -1.42 9.57
N ARG A 68 -5.19 -0.43 9.73
CA ARG A 68 -3.74 -0.59 9.53
C ARG A 68 -3.13 -1.61 10.49
N ASN A 69 -3.52 -1.59 11.76
CA ASN A 69 -3.05 -2.56 12.74
C ASN A 69 -3.60 -3.96 12.45
N TRP A 70 -4.85 -4.08 12.05
CA TRP A 70 -5.44 -5.35 11.64
C TRP A 70 -4.70 -5.96 10.44
N VAL A 71 -4.39 -5.16 9.42
CA VAL A 71 -3.58 -5.59 8.26
C VAL A 71 -2.23 -6.12 8.70
N TRP A 72 -1.58 -5.43 9.63
CA TRP A 72 -0.29 -5.85 10.15
C TRP A 72 -0.36 -7.22 10.82
N GLU A 73 -1.32 -7.40 11.74
CA GLU A 73 -1.52 -8.69 12.43
C GLU A 73 -1.92 -9.81 11.45
N HIS A 74 -2.78 -9.51 10.48
CA HIS A 74 -3.13 -10.47 9.43
C HIS A 74 -1.89 -10.87 8.61
N SER A 75 -1.06 -9.93 8.22
CA SER A 75 0.18 -10.21 7.49
C SER A 75 1.15 -11.09 8.27
N ILE A 76 1.25 -10.89 9.59
CA ILE A 76 2.02 -11.77 10.48
C ILE A 76 1.40 -13.18 10.51
N SER A 77 0.08 -13.27 10.63
CA SER A 77 -0.63 -14.55 10.76
C SER A 77 -0.47 -15.46 9.54
N ILE A 78 -0.27 -14.88 8.35
CA ILE A 78 0.01 -15.63 7.12
C ILE A 78 1.50 -15.89 6.88
N GLY A 79 2.37 -15.53 7.84
CA GLY A 79 3.81 -15.77 7.78
C GLY A 79 4.60 -14.83 6.86
N ALA A 80 4.03 -13.70 6.45
CA ALA A 80 4.75 -12.75 5.63
C ALA A 80 5.79 -11.98 6.44
N GLU A 81 6.98 -11.75 5.86
CA GLU A 81 8.02 -10.94 6.51
C GLU A 81 7.74 -9.43 6.43
N ARG A 82 7.05 -9.02 5.39
CA ARG A 82 6.68 -7.64 5.09
C ARG A 82 5.27 -7.59 4.50
N HIS A 83 4.69 -6.41 4.47
CA HIS A 83 3.44 -6.16 3.75
C HIS A 83 3.40 -4.77 3.14
N TRP A 84 2.70 -4.65 2.03
CA TRP A 84 2.31 -3.38 1.46
C TRP A 84 0.97 -2.92 2.02
N ILE A 85 0.89 -1.65 2.39
CA ILE A 85 -0.34 -1.00 2.78
C ILE A 85 -0.56 0.25 1.93
N LEU A 86 -1.69 0.31 1.25
CA LEU A 86 -2.02 1.36 0.30
C LEU A 86 -3.32 2.06 0.69
N ASP A 87 -3.37 3.36 0.49
CA ASP A 87 -4.61 4.11 0.53
C ASP A 87 -5.44 3.85 -0.76
N ASP A 88 -6.73 4.12 -0.73
CA ASP A 88 -7.68 3.80 -1.80
C ASP A 88 -7.76 4.86 -2.92
N ASN A 89 -6.96 5.91 -2.85
CA ASN A 89 -7.00 7.09 -3.73
C ASN A 89 -5.84 7.21 -4.71
N ILE A 90 -5.05 6.15 -4.90
CA ILE A 90 -3.93 6.13 -5.85
C ILE A 90 -4.46 5.81 -7.24
N ALA A 91 -4.42 6.80 -8.14
CA ALA A 91 -4.96 6.64 -9.48
C ALA A 91 -4.01 5.91 -10.45
N TRP A 92 -2.69 5.97 -10.22
CA TRP A 92 -1.67 5.37 -11.08
C TRP A 92 -0.30 5.37 -10.41
N PHE A 93 0.62 4.60 -10.97
CA PHE A 93 2.01 4.51 -10.55
C PHE A 93 2.93 4.92 -11.68
N ALA A 94 4.09 5.51 -11.34
CA ALA A 94 5.09 5.93 -12.30
C ALA A 94 6.51 5.65 -11.81
N ARG A 95 7.43 5.62 -12.76
CA ARG A 95 8.87 5.68 -12.49
C ARG A 95 9.46 6.96 -13.06
N LEU A 96 10.47 7.51 -12.38
CA LEU A 96 11.28 8.58 -12.94
C LEU A 96 12.35 7.97 -13.86
N HIS A 97 12.36 8.36 -15.12
CA HIS A 97 13.33 7.93 -16.10
C HIS A 97 13.76 9.11 -16.97
N GLU A 98 15.05 9.42 -16.97
CA GLU A 98 15.60 10.56 -17.73
C GLU A 98 14.81 11.86 -17.50
N ASN A 99 14.52 12.17 -16.24
CA ASN A 99 13.73 13.32 -15.80
C ASN A 99 12.26 13.35 -16.28
N LYS A 100 11.76 12.23 -16.81
CA LYS A 100 10.34 12.07 -17.18
C LYS A 100 9.63 11.11 -16.25
N LYS A 101 8.43 11.46 -15.85
CA LYS A 101 7.55 10.58 -15.08
C LYS A 101 6.78 9.68 -16.04
N ILE A 102 7.19 8.43 -16.12
CA ILE A 102 6.62 7.44 -17.04
C ILE A 102 5.70 6.52 -16.25
N LYS A 103 4.42 6.48 -16.66
CA LYS A 103 3.44 5.57 -16.08
C LYS A 103 3.89 4.13 -16.24
N VAL A 104 3.74 3.34 -15.17
CA VAL A 104 4.03 1.90 -15.18
C VAL A 104 2.73 1.10 -15.31
N ASP A 105 2.80 -0.04 -15.98
CA ASP A 105 1.70 -0.94 -16.32
C ASP A 105 1.84 -2.33 -15.71
N SER A 106 2.76 -2.50 -14.77
CA SER A 106 3.05 -3.78 -14.13
C SER A 106 3.50 -3.62 -12.68
N GLY A 107 3.52 -4.71 -11.92
CA GLY A 107 3.96 -4.75 -10.52
C GLY A 107 5.46 -4.54 -10.29
N VAL A 108 6.23 -4.28 -11.33
CA VAL A 108 7.69 -4.07 -11.25
C VAL A 108 8.07 -2.94 -10.29
N CYS A 109 7.26 -1.88 -10.19
CA CYS A 109 7.54 -0.79 -9.25
C CYS A 109 7.56 -1.23 -7.78
N PHE A 110 6.71 -2.19 -7.41
CA PHE A 110 6.72 -2.81 -6.08
C PHE A 110 7.94 -3.72 -5.91
N ARG A 111 8.18 -4.58 -6.90
CA ARG A 111 9.27 -5.55 -6.85
C ARG A 111 10.65 -4.89 -6.72
N VAL A 112 10.88 -3.79 -7.40
CA VAL A 112 12.14 -3.03 -7.30
C VAL A 112 12.39 -2.51 -5.88
N VAL A 113 11.34 -2.06 -5.19
CA VAL A 113 11.46 -1.62 -3.78
C VAL A 113 11.75 -2.82 -2.88
N GLU A 114 11.06 -3.94 -3.08
CA GLU A 114 11.28 -5.18 -2.33
C GLU A 114 12.72 -5.70 -2.51
N ASP A 115 13.18 -5.80 -3.75
CA ASP A 115 14.54 -6.23 -4.06
C ASP A 115 15.61 -5.30 -3.46
N PHE A 116 15.32 -4.00 -3.37
CA PHE A 116 16.21 -3.06 -2.71
C PHE A 116 16.26 -3.29 -1.21
N VAL A 117 15.10 -3.30 -0.53
CA VAL A 117 15.06 -3.40 0.94
C VAL A 117 15.52 -4.76 1.46
N ASN A 118 15.32 -5.83 0.68
CA ASN A 118 15.73 -7.19 1.07
C ASN A 118 17.24 -7.39 1.10
N ARG A 119 18.01 -6.43 0.56
CA ARG A 119 19.49 -6.43 0.67
C ARG A 119 19.99 -5.90 2.02
N TYR A 120 19.12 -5.34 2.84
CA TYR A 120 19.48 -4.63 4.07
C TYR A 120 18.64 -5.10 5.25
N VAL A 121 19.30 -5.48 6.34
CA VAL A 121 18.61 -5.95 7.56
C VAL A 121 17.98 -4.82 8.39
N ASN A 122 18.41 -3.58 8.16
CA ASN A 122 18.03 -2.42 8.97
C ASN A 122 16.96 -1.52 8.34
N ILE A 123 16.40 -1.87 7.18
CA ILE A 123 15.32 -1.10 6.58
C ILE A 123 13.98 -1.58 7.12
N ALA A 124 13.43 -0.79 8.03
CA ALA A 124 12.14 -1.06 8.67
C ALA A 124 10.95 -0.75 7.76
N MET A 125 11.04 0.34 7.01
CA MET A 125 9.97 0.86 6.18
C MET A 125 10.52 1.44 4.88
N ALA A 126 9.82 1.23 3.79
CA ALA A 126 10.08 1.82 2.48
C ALA A 126 8.75 2.15 1.79
N GLY A 127 8.79 2.75 0.62
CA GLY A 127 7.58 2.98 -0.16
C GLY A 127 7.80 3.88 -1.36
N LEU A 128 6.71 4.10 -2.09
CA LEU A 128 6.69 4.96 -3.25
C LEU A 128 6.27 6.38 -2.85
N GLN A 129 6.96 7.37 -3.40
CA GLN A 129 6.67 8.76 -3.09
C GLN A 129 5.56 9.32 -3.98
N TYR A 130 4.81 10.29 -3.50
CA TYR A 130 3.88 11.02 -4.33
C TYR A 130 4.59 11.70 -5.51
N GLU A 131 3.96 11.61 -6.66
CA GLU A 131 4.48 12.21 -7.89
C GLU A 131 4.86 13.68 -7.73
N MET A 132 4.04 14.46 -7.02
CA MET A 132 4.26 15.90 -6.80
C MET A 132 5.52 16.20 -6.00
N PHE A 133 5.99 15.27 -5.17
CA PHE A 133 7.20 15.43 -4.36
C PHE A 133 8.47 14.88 -5.02
N VAL A 134 8.32 14.24 -6.19
CA VAL A 134 9.45 13.75 -6.96
C VAL A 134 9.85 14.80 -8.00
N PRO A 135 10.95 15.53 -7.79
CA PRO A 135 11.40 16.54 -8.74
C PRO A 135 11.83 15.87 -10.04
N ALA A 136 11.48 16.49 -11.18
CA ALA A 136 11.95 16.08 -12.50
C ALA A 136 13.42 16.51 -12.72
N ILE A 137 14.28 16.17 -11.77
CA ILE A 137 15.71 16.46 -11.80
C ILE A 137 16.44 15.14 -11.59
N LYS A 138 17.39 14.85 -12.45
CA LYS A 138 18.26 13.69 -12.29
C LYS A 138 19.03 13.81 -10.98
N LYS A 139 18.65 13.01 -9.99
CA LYS A 139 19.34 12.87 -8.72
C LYS A 139 19.87 11.45 -8.59
N TRP A 140 21.04 11.34 -8.07
CA TRP A 140 21.67 10.10 -7.67
C TRP A 140 22.00 10.19 -6.18
N PRO A 141 21.66 9.17 -5.38
CA PRO A 141 20.99 7.90 -5.70
C PRO A 141 19.49 8.08 -5.97
N PRO A 142 18.81 7.07 -6.64
CA PRO A 142 17.39 7.14 -7.00
C PRO A 142 16.44 6.85 -5.83
N TYR A 143 16.88 7.06 -4.60
CA TYR A 143 16.10 6.89 -3.37
C TYR A 143 16.43 8.02 -2.39
N LEU A 144 15.51 8.22 -1.43
CA LEU A 144 15.68 9.17 -0.34
C LEU A 144 15.65 8.41 0.98
N LEU A 145 16.59 8.73 1.87
CA LEU A 145 16.61 8.22 3.24
C LEU A 145 15.94 9.20 4.19
N ASN A 146 15.39 8.69 5.29
CA ASN A 146 14.80 9.50 6.38
C ASN A 146 13.78 10.53 5.87
N THR A 147 12.97 10.13 4.90
CA THR A 147 11.90 10.95 4.33
C THR A 147 10.53 10.42 4.71
N ARG A 148 9.50 11.25 4.55
CA ARG A 148 8.13 10.84 4.76
C ARG A 148 7.65 9.97 3.61
N ILE A 149 6.94 8.89 3.95
CA ILE A 149 6.26 8.01 3.00
C ILE A 149 4.77 8.08 3.35
N TYR A 150 3.94 8.22 2.33
CA TYR A 150 2.49 8.32 2.51
C TYR A 150 1.81 7.07 1.91
N SER A 151 0.71 7.18 1.36
CA SER A 151 -0.27 6.26 0.75
C SER A 151 0.19 4.91 0.18
N CYS A 152 1.49 4.65 0.02
CA CYS A 152 2.02 3.40 -0.53
C CYS A 152 3.27 2.98 0.24
N ILE A 153 3.08 2.14 1.26
CA ILE A 153 4.10 1.84 2.27
C ILE A 153 4.36 0.33 2.32
N LEU A 154 5.63 -0.05 2.31
CA LEU A 154 6.13 -1.39 2.62
C LEU A 154 6.69 -1.41 4.05
N LEU A 155 6.17 -2.30 4.89
CA LEU A 155 6.54 -2.41 6.31
C LEU A 155 7.08 -3.81 6.62
N ARG A 156 8.08 -3.87 7.51
CA ARG A 156 8.51 -5.13 8.14
C ARG A 156 7.52 -5.52 9.23
N ASN A 157 7.24 -6.81 9.34
CA ASN A 157 6.27 -7.33 10.29
C ASN A 157 6.83 -7.53 11.70
N ASP A 158 8.14 -7.71 11.84
CA ASP A 158 8.84 -7.95 13.12
C ASP A 158 9.10 -6.68 13.95
N LEU A 159 8.59 -5.53 13.51
CA LEU A 159 8.79 -4.29 14.28
C LEU A 159 7.98 -4.30 15.58
N PRO A 160 8.55 -3.80 16.69
CA PRO A 160 7.88 -3.75 18.00
C PRO A 160 6.84 -2.62 18.10
N TYR A 161 6.60 -1.91 17.03
CA TYR A 161 5.70 -0.76 16.99
C TYR A 161 4.38 -1.13 16.28
N ARG A 162 3.36 -0.30 16.53
CA ARG A 162 2.07 -0.34 15.84
C ARG A 162 1.61 1.09 15.57
N TRP A 163 0.67 1.26 14.66
CA TRP A 163 0.05 2.55 14.38
C TRP A 163 -0.65 3.09 15.62
N ARG A 164 -0.45 4.38 15.94
CA ARG A 164 -0.98 5.04 17.14
C ARG A 164 -1.59 6.38 16.78
N GLY A 165 -2.66 6.80 17.50
CA GLY A 165 -3.44 8.01 17.23
C GLY A 165 -2.70 9.35 17.31
N ARG A 166 -1.51 9.35 17.91
CA ARG A 166 -0.70 10.58 18.04
C ARG A 166 0.04 10.99 16.75
N TYR A 167 -0.04 10.21 15.69
CA TYR A 167 0.70 10.42 14.44
C TYR A 167 -0.23 10.53 13.22
N ASN A 168 -1.49 10.84 13.45
CA ASN A 168 -2.52 10.96 12.41
C ASN A 168 -2.65 12.36 11.82
N GLU A 169 -1.77 13.27 12.16
CA GLU A 169 -1.77 14.64 11.62
C GLU A 169 -0.61 14.87 10.66
#